data_b2df8a2f6499e80ed24d17eb177d3645
#
_entry.id   b2df8a2f6499e80ed24d17eb177d3645
#
_cell.length_a   1.000
_cell.length_b   1.000
_cell.length_c   1.000
_cell.angle_alpha   90.00
_cell.angle_beta   90.00
_cell.angle_gamma   90.00
#
_symmetry.space_group_name_H-M   'P 1'
#
loop_
_entity.id
_entity.type
_entity.pdbx_description
1 polymer ?
#
loop_
_entity_poly.entity_id
_entity_poly.type
_entity_poly.pdbx_seq_one_letter_code
_entity_poly.pdbx_strand_id
1 'polypeptide(L)'
;MIAASPPPARVQVIAQEFRYTLSRQTIKAGWAIVELRNGGEDAHDLRMRRIGGARVYAWPNVQAGDVADETFQLLPGTYALWCSVANHRALGMRATLVVRR
;
A
#
# COMPACT_ATOMS: atom_id res chain seq x y z
N MET A 1 -21.31 -16.71 -23.35
CA MET A 1 -20.95 -15.33 -22.97
C MET A 1 -19.98 -15.36 -21.80
N ILE A 2 -18.90 -14.60 -21.91
CA ILE A 2 -17.91 -14.50 -20.83
C ILE A 2 -18.24 -13.26 -20.01
N ALA A 3 -18.45 -13.44 -18.70
CA ALA A 3 -18.67 -12.31 -17.81
C ALA A 3 -17.39 -11.48 -17.71
N ALA A 4 -17.53 -10.16 -17.75
CA ALA A 4 -16.40 -9.27 -17.50
C ALA A 4 -15.90 -9.46 -16.07
N SER A 5 -14.57 -9.44 -15.90
CA SER A 5 -13.98 -9.40 -14.57
C SER A 5 -14.34 -8.08 -13.88
N PRO A 6 -14.56 -8.08 -12.56
CA PRO A 6 -14.77 -6.84 -11.85
C PRO A 6 -13.52 -5.94 -11.98
N PRO A 7 -13.69 -4.62 -11.98
CA PRO A 7 -12.52 -3.73 -11.99
C PRO A 7 -11.70 -3.95 -10.71
N PRO A 8 -10.38 -3.74 -10.77
CA PRO A 8 -9.55 -3.87 -9.58
C PRO A 8 -9.94 -2.82 -8.54
N ALA A 9 -9.82 -3.19 -7.28
CA ALA A 9 -9.89 -2.22 -6.20
C ALA A 9 -8.73 -1.25 -6.31
N ARG A 10 -8.90 -0.02 -5.83
CA ARG A 10 -7.86 1.00 -5.88
C ARG A 10 -7.70 1.66 -4.53
N VAL A 11 -6.47 1.89 -4.15
CA VAL A 11 -6.14 2.71 -2.98
C VAL A 11 -4.88 3.50 -3.29
N GLN A 12 -4.88 4.77 -2.90
CA GLN A 12 -3.70 5.62 -2.93
C GLN A 12 -3.12 5.72 -1.53
N VAL A 13 -1.83 5.47 -1.41
CA VAL A 13 -1.07 5.61 -0.17
C VAL A 13 -0.14 6.80 -0.35
N ILE A 14 -0.41 7.88 0.37
CA ILE A 14 0.42 9.09 0.31
C ILE A 14 1.42 9.04 1.46
N ALA A 15 2.70 9.04 1.10
CA ALA A 15 3.81 9.05 2.05
C ALA A 15 4.23 10.50 2.33
N GLN A 16 4.38 10.85 3.59
CA GLN A 16 4.95 12.12 4.04
C GLN A 16 5.85 11.81 5.24
N GLU A 17 6.57 12.80 5.76
CA GLU A 17 7.38 12.65 6.95
C GLU A 17 6.47 12.77 8.20
N PHE A 18 6.26 11.79 8.99
CA PHE A 18 6.61 10.36 8.86
C PHE A 18 5.31 9.59 9.05
N ARG A 19 4.53 9.51 7.99
CA ARG A 19 3.19 8.91 8.04
C ARG A 19 2.73 8.48 6.66
N TYR A 20 1.73 7.60 6.63
CA TYR A 20 0.96 7.28 5.44
C TYR A 20 -0.48 7.77 5.60
N THR A 21 -1.01 8.31 4.54
CA THR A 21 -2.45 8.61 4.43
C THR A 21 -3.02 7.75 3.32
N LEU A 22 -4.03 6.95 3.65
CA LEU A 22 -4.70 6.08 2.68
C LEU A 22 -5.99 6.73 2.21
N SER A 23 -6.22 6.70 0.89
CA SER A 23 -7.48 7.20 0.31
C SER A 23 -8.69 6.37 0.74
N ARG A 24 -8.45 5.10 1.13
CA ARG A 24 -9.47 4.19 1.65
C ARG A 24 -8.85 3.34 2.74
N GLN A 25 -9.59 3.09 3.81
CA GLN A 25 -9.14 2.19 4.88
C GLN A 25 -9.50 0.73 4.58
N THR A 26 -10.49 0.52 3.71
CA THR A 26 -10.99 -0.80 3.34
C THR A 26 -11.16 -0.89 1.83
N ILE A 27 -10.67 -1.97 1.25
CA ILE A 27 -10.85 -2.27 -0.18
C ILE A 27 -11.36 -3.70 -0.35
N LYS A 28 -11.89 -3.98 -1.54
CA LYS A 28 -12.39 -5.31 -1.88
C LYS A 28 -11.25 -6.25 -2.22
N ALA A 29 -11.35 -7.52 -1.80
CA ALA A 29 -10.40 -8.56 -2.12
C ALA A 29 -10.39 -8.88 -3.62
N GLY A 30 -9.30 -9.45 -4.09
CA GLY A 30 -9.04 -9.77 -5.49
C GLY A 30 -7.95 -8.85 -6.04
N TRP A 31 -8.02 -8.52 -7.32
CA TRP A 31 -7.05 -7.61 -7.92
C TRP A 31 -7.17 -6.22 -7.32
N ALA A 32 -6.03 -5.66 -6.94
CA ALA A 32 -5.95 -4.33 -6.35
C ALA A 32 -4.77 -3.57 -6.93
N ILE A 33 -5.00 -2.31 -7.25
CA ILE A 33 -3.94 -1.37 -7.64
C ILE A 33 -3.67 -0.48 -6.43
N VAL A 34 -2.46 -0.55 -5.92
CA VAL A 34 -2.02 0.25 -4.78
C VAL A 34 -0.98 1.25 -5.27
N GLU A 35 -1.34 2.52 -5.24
CA GLU A 35 -0.49 3.61 -5.69
C GLU A 35 0.24 4.19 -4.49
N LEU A 36 1.58 4.15 -4.53
CA LEU A 36 2.41 4.89 -3.58
C LEU A 36 2.78 6.22 -4.19
N ARG A 37 2.36 7.31 -3.55
CA ARG A 37 2.74 8.67 -3.93
C ARG A 37 3.58 9.29 -2.83
N ASN A 38 4.73 9.84 -3.18
CA ASN A 38 5.54 10.58 -2.22
C ASN A 38 5.15 12.06 -2.23
N GLY A 39 4.38 12.45 -1.22
CA GLY A 39 4.00 13.85 -1.00
C GLY A 39 4.88 14.57 0.03
N GLY A 40 5.97 13.93 0.46
CA GLY A 40 6.94 14.51 1.38
C GLY A 40 8.21 14.99 0.67
N GLU A 41 9.28 15.16 1.43
CA GLU A 41 10.57 15.61 0.93
C GLU A 41 11.60 14.49 0.90
N ASP A 42 11.58 13.61 1.89
CA ASP A 42 12.47 12.45 1.94
C ASP A 42 12.02 11.38 0.95
N ALA A 43 12.96 10.51 0.58
CA ALA A 43 12.60 9.30 -0.16
C ALA A 43 11.81 8.36 0.75
N HIS A 44 10.79 7.72 0.20
CA HIS A 44 9.96 6.77 0.92
C HIS A 44 9.72 5.54 0.08
N ASP A 45 9.49 4.40 0.73
CA ASP A 45 9.02 3.19 0.08
C ASP A 45 7.75 2.69 0.78
N LEU A 46 7.30 1.52 0.38
CA LEU A 46 6.15 0.87 1.00
C LEU A 46 6.40 -0.64 1.01
N ARG A 47 6.19 -1.21 2.17
CA ARG A 47 6.12 -2.65 2.38
C ARG A 47 4.74 -2.96 2.94
N MET A 48 4.20 -4.11 2.57
CA MET A 48 2.88 -4.53 3.02
C MET A 48 2.88 -6.03 3.26
N ARG A 49 2.29 -6.47 4.37
CA ARG A 49 2.16 -7.88 4.71
C ARG A 49 0.81 -8.13 5.36
N ARG A 50 0.12 -9.17 4.90
CA ARG A 50 -1.09 -9.64 5.56
C ARG A 50 -0.72 -10.18 6.94
N ILE A 51 -1.45 -9.76 7.98
CA ILE A 51 -1.24 -10.27 9.33
C ILE A 51 -1.52 -11.77 9.34
N GLY A 52 -0.55 -12.57 9.78
CA GLY A 52 -0.58 -14.01 9.70
C GLY A 52 -0.05 -14.61 8.40
N GLY A 53 0.24 -13.77 7.40
CA GLY A 53 0.83 -14.20 6.14
C GLY A 53 2.34 -14.07 6.13
N ALA A 54 2.98 -14.72 5.16
CA ALA A 54 4.43 -14.70 5.02
C ALA A 54 4.92 -13.74 3.94
N ARG A 55 4.10 -13.49 2.92
CA ARG A 55 4.51 -12.69 1.76
C ARG A 55 4.60 -11.21 2.12
N VAL A 56 5.72 -10.58 1.74
CA VAL A 56 5.88 -9.13 1.81
C VAL A 56 5.73 -8.56 0.41
N TYR A 57 4.74 -7.71 0.23
CA TYR A 57 4.56 -6.91 -0.98
C TYR A 57 5.44 -5.68 -0.88
N ALA A 58 6.05 -5.26 -1.98
CA ALA A 58 7.04 -4.19 -1.95
C ALA A 58 6.86 -3.23 -3.12
N TRP A 59 7.03 -1.95 -2.83
CA TRP A 59 7.11 -0.86 -3.81
C TRP A 59 8.55 -0.35 -3.84
N PRO A 60 8.99 0.18 -4.98
CA PRO A 60 10.33 0.78 -5.04
C PRO A 60 10.42 2.03 -4.17
N ASN A 61 11.64 2.44 -3.88
CA ASN A 61 11.91 3.71 -3.25
C ASN A 61 11.51 4.83 -4.19
N VAL A 62 10.65 5.76 -3.76
CA VAL A 62 10.19 6.89 -4.58
C VAL A 62 10.69 8.20 -4.01
N GLN A 63 11.14 9.07 -4.91
CA GLN A 63 11.59 10.40 -4.57
C GLN A 63 10.40 11.36 -4.40
N ALA A 64 10.64 12.50 -3.79
CA ALA A 64 9.61 13.52 -3.60
C ALA A 64 8.90 13.83 -4.91
N GLY A 65 7.56 13.79 -4.89
CA GLY A 65 6.72 14.07 -6.05
C GLY A 65 6.48 12.88 -6.98
N ASP A 66 7.21 11.78 -6.81
CA ASP A 66 7.09 10.60 -7.67
C ASP A 66 6.01 9.64 -7.19
N VAL A 67 5.62 8.75 -8.09
CA VAL A 67 4.55 7.77 -7.89
C VAL A 67 5.03 6.40 -8.34
N ALA A 68 4.61 5.36 -7.62
CA ALA A 68 4.83 3.97 -8.04
C ALA A 68 3.53 3.18 -7.82
N ASP A 69 3.00 2.62 -8.89
CA ASP A 69 1.83 1.76 -8.85
C ASP A 69 2.26 0.30 -8.86
N GLU A 70 1.63 -0.50 -8.01
CA GLU A 70 1.78 -1.94 -8.05
C GLU A 70 0.41 -2.61 -8.03
N THR A 71 0.29 -3.72 -8.76
CA THR A 71 -0.95 -4.47 -8.87
C THR A 71 -0.74 -5.86 -8.29
N PHE A 72 -1.58 -6.23 -7.33
CA PHE A 72 -1.51 -7.52 -6.66
C PHE A 72 -2.90 -8.14 -6.54
N GLN A 73 -2.93 -9.45 -6.43
CA GLN A 73 -4.14 -10.16 -6.05
C GLN A 73 -4.09 -10.38 -4.54
N LEU A 74 -5.04 -9.76 -3.81
CA LEU A 74 -5.04 -9.72 -2.36
C LEU A 74 -6.15 -10.59 -1.78
N LEU A 75 -5.77 -11.42 -0.81
CA LEU A 75 -6.72 -12.20 0.00
C LEU A 75 -7.39 -11.30 1.05
N PRO A 76 -8.60 -11.65 1.49
CA PRO A 76 -9.21 -10.94 2.63
C PRO A 76 -8.32 -11.01 3.86
N GLY A 77 -8.27 -9.94 4.60
CA GLY A 77 -7.50 -9.86 5.85
C GLY A 77 -7.07 -8.44 6.15
N THR A 78 -6.33 -8.29 7.23
CA THR A 78 -5.75 -7.03 7.66
C THR A 78 -4.29 -7.02 7.25
N TYR A 79 -3.85 -5.94 6.61
CA TYR A 79 -2.50 -5.78 6.11
C TYR A 79 -1.78 -4.68 6.88
N ALA A 80 -0.58 -5.00 7.35
CA ALA A 80 0.31 -4.01 7.93
C ALA A 80 1.14 -3.36 6.83
N LEU A 81 1.20 -2.02 6.84
CA LEU A 81 1.98 -1.21 5.91
C LEU A 81 3.08 -0.49 6.68
N TRP A 82 4.27 -0.41 6.11
CA TRP A 82 5.38 0.32 6.72
C TRP A 82 6.39 0.80 5.67
N CYS A 83 7.17 1.80 6.05
CA CYS A 83 8.32 2.28 5.28
C CYS A 83 9.59 1.59 5.79
N SER A 84 10.41 1.08 4.88
CA SER A 84 11.66 0.41 5.25
C SER A 84 12.88 1.34 5.17
N VAL A 85 12.68 2.61 4.77
CA VAL A 85 13.77 3.58 4.63
C VAL A 85 14.23 4.05 6.00
N ALA A 86 15.55 3.93 6.27
CA ALA A 86 16.16 4.41 7.51
C ALA A 86 15.32 4.03 8.74
N ASN A 87 15.04 4.99 9.63
CA ASN A 87 14.24 4.79 10.84
C ASN A 87 12.80 5.30 10.68
N HIS A 88 12.33 5.49 9.46
CA HIS A 88 11.00 6.09 9.19
C HIS A 88 9.87 5.30 9.85
N ARG A 89 9.95 3.96 9.85
CA ARG A 89 8.95 3.12 10.51
C ARG A 89 8.84 3.42 12.00
N ALA A 90 9.98 3.56 12.67
CA ALA A 90 10.03 3.88 14.10
C ALA A 90 9.48 5.27 14.39
N LEU A 91 9.58 6.19 13.43
CA LEU A 91 9.06 7.55 13.54
C LEU A 91 7.56 7.66 13.26
N GLY A 92 6.90 6.56 12.87
CA GLY A 92 5.45 6.54 12.69
C GLY A 92 4.96 6.16 11.30
N MET A 93 5.85 5.88 10.34
CA MET A 93 5.43 5.50 8.98
C MET A 93 4.92 4.06 8.94
N ARG A 94 3.72 3.90 9.46
CA ARG A 94 2.98 2.63 9.54
C ARG A 94 1.50 2.92 9.32
N ALA A 95 0.82 1.96 8.72
CA ALA A 95 -0.62 2.05 8.52
C ALA A 95 -1.21 0.65 8.45
N THR A 96 -2.52 0.59 8.38
CA THR A 96 -3.28 -0.65 8.25
C THR A 96 -4.27 -0.50 7.12
N LEU A 97 -4.35 -1.53 6.28
CA LEU A 97 -5.35 -1.63 5.22
C LEU A 97 -6.18 -2.89 5.46
N VAL A 98 -7.49 -2.75 5.44
CA VAL A 98 -8.42 -3.88 5.57
C VAL A 98 -8.89 -4.28 4.18
N VAL A 99 -8.76 -5.57 3.87
CA VAL A 99 -9.21 -6.15 2.60
C VAL A 99 -10.37 -7.08 2.90
N ARG A 100 -11.51 -6.87 2.28
CA ARG A 100 -12.75 -7.61 2.50
C ARG A 100 -13.28 -8.20 1.20
N ARG A 101 -14.05 -9.26 1.35
CA ARG A 101 -14.79 -9.88 0.23
C ARG A 101 -15.80 -8.93 -0.38
#